data_b57379752a3e5532460bba0a60adfc45
#
_entry.id   b57379752a3e5532460bba0a60adfc45
#
_cell.length_a   1.000
_cell.length_b   1.000
_cell.length_c   1.000
_cell.angle_alpha   90.00
_cell.angle_beta   90.00
_cell.angle_gamma   90.00
#
_symmetry.space_group_name_H-M   'P 1'
#
loop_
_entity.id
_entity.type
_entity.pdbx_description
1 polymer ?
#
loop_
_entity_poly.entity_id
_entity_poly.type
_entity_poly.pdbx_seq_one_letter_code
_entity_poly.pdbx_strand_id
1 'polypeptide(L)'
;MEVQIRNKDFLATLNHFKDEFFKVDGYEDPKYFMYSSEEDRQNGQYLTSEEFLREVSLKGDPVGPPDRHYAQPIASMVRRDPEVWSSYMNMVKYEFASEIGAHTSALLSYYPPGGFVGWHTNWDDTAYQVLFTWSEGDGYFTYYDIKKDEVVTIPDVPGWQCRHYYFGPKEEPDNLCWHAAYAGGKRITLAYKFCGYGENDPRDEKARQLRDMLIEEIESD
;
A
#
# COMPACT_ATOMS: atom_id res chain seq x y z
N MET A 1 11.29 1.99 -5.33
CA MET A 1 11.74 1.82 -6.74
C MET A 1 10.67 1.04 -7.49
N GLU A 2 10.55 1.27 -8.80
CA GLU A 2 9.59 0.56 -9.65
C GLU A 2 10.06 -0.88 -9.91
N VAL A 3 9.09 -1.80 -10.00
CA VAL A 3 9.28 -3.23 -10.28
C VAL A 3 8.38 -3.58 -11.45
N GLN A 4 8.92 -4.24 -12.48
CA GLN A 4 8.15 -4.63 -13.65
C GLN A 4 7.50 -5.99 -13.43
N ILE A 5 6.17 -6.05 -13.48
CA ILE A 5 5.44 -7.33 -13.35
C ILE A 5 5.51 -8.06 -14.70
N ARG A 6 6.47 -8.99 -14.86
CA ARG A 6 6.64 -9.80 -16.05
C ARG A 6 6.09 -11.22 -15.86
N ASN A 7 6.16 -11.75 -14.65
CA ASN A 7 5.63 -13.06 -14.31
C ASN A 7 4.13 -13.13 -14.60
N LYS A 8 3.75 -13.91 -15.60
CA LYS A 8 2.37 -14.00 -16.11
C LYS A 8 1.44 -14.70 -15.11
N ASP A 9 1.93 -15.67 -14.38
CA ASP A 9 1.14 -16.43 -13.40
C ASP A 9 0.86 -15.56 -12.18
N PHE A 10 1.85 -14.78 -11.76
CA PHE A 10 1.67 -13.79 -10.71
C PHE A 10 0.67 -12.69 -11.11
N LEU A 11 0.81 -12.14 -12.32
CA LEU A 11 -0.12 -11.15 -12.85
C LEU A 11 -1.54 -11.71 -13.01
N ALA A 12 -1.68 -12.97 -13.43
CA ALA A 12 -2.97 -13.65 -13.50
C ALA A 12 -3.63 -13.78 -12.12
N THR A 13 -2.84 -14.08 -11.09
CA THR A 13 -3.30 -14.15 -9.69
C THR A 13 -3.81 -12.81 -9.19
N LEU A 14 -3.08 -11.72 -9.47
CA LEU A 14 -3.51 -10.35 -9.13
C LEU A 14 -4.81 -9.96 -9.86
N ASN A 15 -4.89 -10.25 -11.16
CA ASN A 15 -6.09 -9.96 -11.95
C ASN A 15 -7.30 -10.76 -11.46
N HIS A 16 -7.10 -12.04 -11.16
CA HIS A 16 -8.18 -12.88 -10.64
C HIS A 16 -8.74 -12.29 -9.33
N PHE A 17 -7.87 -11.92 -8.40
CA PHE A 17 -8.30 -11.27 -7.16
C PHE A 17 -9.09 -9.98 -7.43
N LYS A 18 -8.58 -9.09 -8.26
CA LYS A 18 -9.25 -7.83 -8.62
C LYS A 18 -10.63 -8.09 -9.24
N ASP A 19 -10.71 -9.05 -10.19
CA ASP A 19 -11.94 -9.36 -10.91
C ASP A 19 -13.00 -9.95 -9.97
N GLU A 20 -12.63 -10.83 -9.04
CA GLU A 20 -13.54 -11.35 -8.03
C GLU A 20 -13.99 -10.27 -7.05
N PHE A 21 -13.09 -9.38 -6.63
CA PHE A 21 -13.46 -8.25 -5.76
C PHE A 21 -14.53 -7.36 -6.40
N PHE A 22 -14.37 -6.99 -7.67
CA PHE A 22 -15.34 -6.11 -8.35
C PHE A 22 -16.64 -6.78 -8.75
N LYS A 23 -16.75 -8.11 -8.64
CA LYS A 23 -18.03 -8.83 -8.80
C LYS A 23 -18.89 -8.83 -7.54
N VAL A 24 -18.31 -8.52 -6.38
CA VAL A 24 -19.06 -8.52 -5.11
C VAL A 24 -20.17 -7.48 -5.16
N ASP A 25 -21.40 -7.93 -4.97
CA ASP A 25 -22.52 -6.99 -4.90
C ASP A 25 -22.37 -6.06 -3.69
N GLY A 26 -22.49 -4.77 -3.95
CA GLY A 26 -22.40 -3.73 -2.93
C GLY A 26 -20.99 -3.46 -2.42
N TYR A 27 -19.93 -3.78 -3.16
CA TYR A 27 -18.56 -3.41 -2.76
C TYR A 27 -18.38 -1.88 -2.61
N GLU A 28 -19.22 -1.08 -3.25
CA GLU A 28 -19.27 0.39 -3.11
C GLU A 28 -20.22 0.88 -2.00
N ASP A 29 -20.82 -0.02 -1.21
CA ASP A 29 -21.75 0.39 -0.15
C ASP A 29 -20.97 1.21 0.93
N PRO A 30 -21.39 2.46 1.19
CA PRO A 30 -20.71 3.35 2.15
C PRO A 30 -20.51 2.78 3.54
N LYS A 31 -21.32 1.80 3.96
CA LYS A 31 -21.18 1.15 5.27
C LYS A 31 -19.86 0.38 5.45
N TYR A 32 -19.16 0.05 4.36
CA TYR A 32 -17.88 -0.66 4.39
C TYR A 32 -16.69 0.30 4.38
N PHE A 33 -16.91 1.58 4.12
CA PHE A 33 -15.84 2.57 4.07
C PHE A 33 -15.53 3.11 5.46
N MET A 34 -14.25 3.21 5.73
CA MET A 34 -13.76 3.94 6.88
C MET A 34 -13.37 5.34 6.43
N TYR A 35 -13.79 6.34 7.17
CA TYR A 35 -13.40 7.73 6.99
C TYR A 35 -13.34 8.43 8.34
N SER A 36 -12.41 9.36 8.48
CA SER A 36 -12.16 10.08 9.73
C SER A 36 -13.27 11.09 10.05
N SER A 37 -13.73 11.82 9.03
CA SER A 37 -14.85 12.76 9.12
C SER A 37 -15.44 13.03 7.74
N GLU A 38 -16.66 13.59 7.68
CA GLU A 38 -17.26 14.00 6.41
C GLU A 38 -16.50 15.16 5.76
N GLU A 39 -15.88 16.02 6.56
CA GLU A 39 -15.00 17.09 6.09
C GLU A 39 -13.77 16.52 5.41
N ASP A 40 -13.10 15.55 6.05
CA ASP A 40 -11.91 14.91 5.48
C ASP A 40 -12.24 14.21 4.16
N ARG A 41 -13.38 13.52 4.10
CA ARG A 41 -13.84 12.85 2.89
C ARG A 41 -13.91 13.78 1.67
N GLN A 42 -14.23 15.05 1.87
CA GLN A 42 -14.33 16.06 0.80
C GLN A 42 -12.98 16.71 0.48
N ASN A 43 -11.98 16.54 1.34
CA ASN A 43 -10.69 17.24 1.26
C ASN A 43 -9.50 16.33 0.97
N GLY A 44 -9.71 15.14 0.40
CA GLY A 44 -8.66 14.14 0.18
C GLY A 44 -7.42 14.65 -0.56
N GLN A 45 -7.59 15.48 -1.58
CA GLN A 45 -6.47 16.08 -2.30
C GLN A 45 -5.62 17.01 -1.41
N TYR A 46 -6.28 17.83 -0.58
CA TYR A 46 -5.57 18.67 0.38
C TYR A 46 -4.83 17.84 1.43
N LEU A 47 -5.48 16.83 1.99
CA LEU A 47 -4.93 15.96 3.02
C LEU A 47 -3.76 15.08 2.55
N THR A 48 -3.54 15.03 1.25
CA THR A 48 -2.39 14.35 0.61
C THR A 48 -1.43 15.33 -0.07
N SER A 49 -1.63 16.65 0.10
CA SER A 49 -0.79 17.69 -0.48
C SER A 49 0.49 17.94 0.32
N GLU A 50 1.48 18.56 -0.30
CA GLU A 50 2.69 19.03 0.39
C GLU A 50 2.39 20.07 1.46
N GLU A 51 1.41 20.95 1.22
CA GLU A 51 0.98 21.94 2.19
C GLU A 51 0.55 21.29 3.50
N PHE A 52 -0.31 20.27 3.42
CA PHE A 52 -0.77 19.54 4.59
C PHE A 52 0.34 18.73 5.28
N LEU A 53 1.29 18.17 4.50
CA LEU A 53 2.46 17.52 5.09
C LEU A 53 3.22 18.47 6.02
N ARG A 54 3.44 19.72 5.58
CA ARG A 54 4.15 20.73 6.39
C ARG A 54 3.41 21.04 7.69
N GLU A 55 2.09 21.06 7.65
CA GLU A 55 1.28 21.24 8.86
C GLU A 55 1.41 20.06 9.84
N VAL A 56 1.39 18.82 9.33
CA VAL A 56 1.48 17.61 10.15
C VAL A 56 2.88 17.45 10.73
N SER A 57 3.92 17.63 9.92
CA SER A 57 5.31 17.47 10.35
C SER A 57 5.75 18.51 11.39
N LEU A 58 5.17 19.70 11.36
CA LEU A 58 5.43 20.75 12.36
C LEU A 58 4.79 20.47 13.73
N LYS A 59 3.84 19.52 13.82
CA LYS A 59 3.19 19.16 15.09
C LYS A 59 3.98 18.16 15.95
N GLY A 60 5.12 17.70 15.48
CA GLY A 60 6.18 17.12 16.29
C GLY A 60 6.34 15.61 16.20
N ASP A 61 5.38 14.78 16.53
CA ASP A 61 5.59 13.34 16.54
C ASP A 61 5.18 12.69 15.21
N PRO A 62 6.02 11.75 14.70
CA PRO A 62 5.63 10.93 13.56
C PRO A 62 4.33 10.20 13.91
N VAL A 63 3.28 10.47 13.15
CA VAL A 63 1.98 9.86 13.39
C VAL A 63 2.02 8.42 12.85
N GLY A 64 1.57 7.47 13.66
CA GLY A 64 1.38 6.07 13.29
C GLY A 64 0.31 5.89 12.20
N PRO A 65 -0.55 4.88 12.30
CA PRO A 65 -1.58 4.61 11.29
C PRO A 65 -2.36 5.86 10.91
N PRO A 66 -2.79 6.00 9.64
CA PRO A 66 -3.36 7.23 9.13
C PRO A 66 -4.61 7.65 9.92
N ASP A 67 -4.55 8.80 10.57
CA ASP A 67 -5.69 9.39 11.27
C ASP A 67 -6.75 9.88 10.29
N ARG A 68 -6.33 10.23 9.06
CA ARG A 68 -7.20 10.79 8.03
C ARG A 68 -7.20 9.92 6.79
N HIS A 69 -8.36 9.35 6.50
CA HIS A 69 -8.51 8.43 5.38
C HIS A 69 -9.96 8.36 4.90
N TYR A 70 -10.12 7.98 3.64
CA TYR A 70 -11.36 7.54 3.04
C TYR A 70 -11.07 6.33 2.15
N ALA A 71 -11.20 5.15 2.72
CA ALA A 71 -10.89 3.88 2.08
C ALA A 71 -11.70 2.74 2.69
N GLN A 72 -11.74 1.62 1.99
CA GLN A 72 -12.38 0.40 2.47
C GLN A 72 -11.31 -0.66 2.75
N PRO A 73 -11.17 -1.14 3.99
CA PRO A 73 -10.39 -2.34 4.28
C PRO A 73 -11.04 -3.55 3.63
N ILE A 74 -10.42 -4.11 2.60
CA ILE A 74 -10.98 -5.23 1.83
C ILE A 74 -11.12 -6.48 2.70
N ALA A 75 -10.25 -6.67 3.69
CA ALA A 75 -10.27 -7.85 4.57
C ALA A 75 -11.63 -8.10 5.24
N SER A 76 -12.43 -7.08 5.49
CA SER A 76 -13.76 -7.22 6.06
C SER A 76 -14.79 -7.75 5.05
N MET A 77 -14.62 -7.42 3.76
CA MET A 77 -15.48 -7.92 2.67
C MET A 77 -15.07 -9.29 2.19
N VAL A 78 -13.78 -9.52 2.01
CA VAL A 78 -13.21 -10.79 1.55
C VAL A 78 -13.75 -11.98 2.37
N ARG A 79 -13.98 -11.81 3.67
CA ARG A 79 -14.51 -12.87 4.55
C ARG A 79 -15.98 -13.20 4.33
N ARG A 80 -16.73 -12.39 3.58
CA ARG A 80 -18.17 -12.55 3.37
C ARG A 80 -18.50 -13.24 2.07
N ASP A 81 -17.62 -13.16 1.09
CA ASP A 81 -17.77 -13.79 -0.22
C ASP A 81 -16.75 -14.93 -0.37
N PRO A 82 -17.22 -16.20 -0.53
CA PRO A 82 -16.31 -17.35 -0.61
C PRO A 82 -15.38 -17.32 -1.82
N GLU A 83 -15.78 -16.74 -2.95
CA GLU A 83 -14.97 -16.68 -4.16
C GLU A 83 -13.89 -15.61 -4.04
N VAL A 84 -14.25 -14.43 -3.52
CA VAL A 84 -13.28 -13.38 -3.20
C VAL A 84 -12.29 -13.85 -2.12
N TRP A 85 -12.79 -14.56 -1.11
CA TRP A 85 -11.92 -15.17 -0.09
C TRP A 85 -10.94 -16.18 -0.71
N SER A 86 -11.41 -17.04 -1.60
CA SER A 86 -10.56 -18.02 -2.28
C SER A 86 -9.50 -17.33 -3.14
N SER A 87 -9.87 -16.32 -3.93
CA SER A 87 -8.93 -15.58 -4.78
C SER A 87 -7.91 -14.81 -3.95
N TYR A 88 -8.33 -14.20 -2.84
CA TYR A 88 -7.43 -13.57 -1.88
C TYR A 88 -6.44 -14.57 -1.28
N MET A 89 -6.91 -15.73 -0.86
CA MET A 89 -6.05 -16.76 -0.28
C MET A 89 -5.06 -17.33 -1.31
N ASN A 90 -5.41 -17.40 -2.58
CA ASN A 90 -4.49 -17.78 -3.64
C ASN A 90 -3.39 -16.73 -3.83
N MET A 91 -3.74 -15.46 -3.75
CA MET A 91 -2.75 -14.37 -3.79
C MET A 91 -1.83 -14.39 -2.55
N VAL A 92 -2.39 -14.54 -1.35
CA VAL A 92 -1.60 -14.62 -0.08
C VAL A 92 -0.66 -15.82 -0.08
N LYS A 93 -1.11 -16.93 -0.67
CA LYS A 93 -0.37 -18.19 -0.75
C LYS A 93 0.31 -18.37 -2.10
N TYR A 94 0.50 -17.30 -2.86
CA TYR A 94 1.28 -17.40 -4.09
C TYR A 94 2.56 -18.19 -3.78
N GLU A 95 2.75 -19.29 -4.49
CA GLU A 95 3.64 -20.38 -4.07
C GLU A 95 5.01 -19.88 -3.65
N PHE A 96 5.67 -19.12 -4.52
CA PHE A 96 7.00 -18.60 -4.24
C PHE A 96 7.00 -17.65 -3.03
N ALA A 97 6.03 -16.72 -2.94
CA ALA A 97 5.95 -15.78 -1.82
C ALA A 97 5.74 -16.49 -0.49
N SER A 98 4.95 -17.57 -0.48
CA SER A 98 4.73 -18.41 0.70
C SER A 98 6.00 -19.17 1.11
N GLU A 99 6.74 -19.72 0.14
CA GLU A 99 8.00 -20.45 0.40
C GLU A 99 9.07 -19.57 1.05
N ILE A 100 9.18 -18.31 0.65
CA ILE A 100 10.12 -17.36 1.26
C ILE A 100 9.58 -16.68 2.51
N GLY A 101 8.35 -17.02 2.95
CA GLY A 101 7.75 -16.46 4.17
C GLY A 101 7.26 -15.02 4.04
N ALA A 102 6.92 -14.58 2.84
CA ALA A 102 6.27 -13.29 2.63
C ALA A 102 4.87 -13.27 3.21
N HIS A 103 4.48 -12.15 3.79
CA HIS A 103 3.14 -11.93 4.31
C HIS A 103 2.49 -10.77 3.57
N THR A 104 1.19 -10.89 3.28
CA THR A 104 0.44 -9.73 2.83
C THR A 104 0.36 -8.71 3.96
N SER A 105 0.56 -7.45 3.62
CA SER A 105 0.49 -6.38 4.62
C SER A 105 -0.96 -6.13 5.04
N ALA A 106 -1.12 -5.43 6.18
CA ALA A 106 -2.40 -4.89 6.60
C ALA A 106 -3.03 -3.90 5.60
N LEU A 107 -2.28 -3.47 4.59
CA LEU A 107 -2.68 -2.53 3.53
C LEU A 107 -3.43 -3.22 2.39
N LEU A 108 -4.41 -4.02 2.68
CA LEU A 108 -5.36 -4.49 1.70
C LEU A 108 -6.54 -3.52 1.69
N SER A 109 -6.50 -2.53 0.80
CA SER A 109 -7.48 -1.45 0.76
C SER A 109 -8.00 -1.16 -0.64
N TYR A 110 -9.30 -0.92 -0.73
CA TYR A 110 -9.95 -0.33 -1.88
C TYR A 110 -10.22 1.16 -1.62
N TYR A 111 -9.88 1.98 -2.58
CA TYR A 111 -10.15 3.42 -2.60
C TYR A 111 -11.18 3.71 -3.69
N PRO A 112 -12.34 4.29 -3.37
CA PRO A 112 -13.28 4.78 -4.37
C PRO A 112 -12.73 6.05 -5.03
N PRO A 113 -13.34 6.56 -6.10
CA PRO A 113 -13.04 7.88 -6.61
C PRO A 113 -13.13 8.95 -5.50
N GLY A 114 -12.07 9.73 -5.32
CA GLY A 114 -11.90 10.65 -4.20
C GLY A 114 -11.38 10.01 -2.92
N GLY A 115 -11.15 8.70 -2.92
CA GLY A 115 -10.58 7.97 -1.78
C GLY A 115 -9.12 8.35 -1.54
N PHE A 116 -8.67 8.27 -0.28
CA PHE A 116 -7.32 8.65 0.08
C PHE A 116 -6.88 8.00 1.40
N VAL A 117 -5.59 8.03 1.60
CA VAL A 117 -4.94 7.90 2.90
C VAL A 117 -4.03 9.12 3.08
N GLY A 118 -4.28 9.92 4.11
CA GLY A 118 -3.53 11.14 4.41
C GLY A 118 -2.09 10.86 4.84
N TRP A 119 -1.31 11.91 4.95
CA TRP A 119 0.09 11.81 5.35
C TRP A 119 0.24 11.13 6.71
N HIS A 120 1.06 10.08 6.74
CA HIS A 120 1.39 9.30 7.92
C HIS A 120 2.73 8.60 7.76
N THR A 121 3.22 8.04 8.86
CA THR A 121 4.33 7.10 8.88
C THR A 121 3.84 5.76 9.40
N ASN A 122 4.60 4.70 9.20
CA ASN A 122 4.24 3.39 9.76
C ASN A 122 4.69 3.21 11.21
N TRP A 123 5.22 4.25 11.83
CA TRP A 123 5.66 4.30 13.23
C TRP A 123 6.60 3.14 13.61
N ASP A 124 6.07 2.17 14.40
CA ASP A 124 6.84 1.02 14.90
C ASP A 124 6.74 -0.20 13.96
N ASP A 125 6.02 -0.07 12.83
CA ASP A 125 5.83 -1.18 11.88
C ASP A 125 6.88 -1.13 10.77
N THR A 126 8.15 -1.25 11.18
CA THR A 126 9.29 -1.28 10.26
C THR A 126 9.19 -2.43 9.29
N ALA A 127 9.26 -2.14 8.00
CA ALA A 127 9.17 -3.20 7.00
C ALA A 127 9.75 -2.81 5.63
N TYR A 128 10.29 -3.81 4.94
CA TYR A 128 10.42 -3.80 3.49
C TYR A 128 9.10 -4.25 2.88
N GLN A 129 8.56 -3.49 1.95
CA GLN A 129 7.29 -3.83 1.30
C GLN A 129 7.45 -3.83 -0.22
N VAL A 130 6.85 -4.84 -0.86
CA VAL A 130 6.59 -4.88 -2.29
C VAL A 130 5.12 -4.54 -2.46
N LEU A 131 4.85 -3.34 -2.92
CA LEU A 131 3.53 -2.72 -2.97
C LEU A 131 2.96 -2.83 -4.39
N PHE A 132 1.76 -3.36 -4.49
CA PHE A 132 0.97 -3.44 -5.72
C PHE A 132 -0.18 -2.45 -5.66
N THR A 133 -0.34 -1.72 -6.76
CA THR A 133 -1.46 -0.80 -6.96
C THR A 133 -2.11 -1.13 -8.28
N TRP A 134 -3.40 -1.47 -8.25
CA TRP A 134 -4.24 -1.42 -9.43
C TRP A 134 -5.04 -0.12 -9.41
N SER A 135 -5.10 0.58 -10.53
CA SER A 135 -5.83 1.84 -10.65
C SER A 135 -6.49 1.98 -12.01
N GLU A 136 -7.59 2.74 -12.06
CA GLU A 136 -8.16 3.24 -13.32
C GLU A 136 -7.37 4.43 -13.87
N GLY A 137 -6.43 4.99 -13.08
CA GLY A 137 -5.68 6.22 -13.36
C GLY A 137 -6.14 7.38 -12.48
N ASP A 138 -5.65 8.59 -12.76
CA ASP A 138 -6.02 9.85 -12.11
C ASP A 138 -5.79 9.89 -10.58
N GLY A 139 -4.91 9.03 -10.08
CA GLY A 139 -4.49 8.99 -8.68
C GLY A 139 -2.99 9.14 -8.55
N TYR A 140 -2.51 9.04 -7.33
CA TYR A 140 -1.08 9.05 -7.04
C TYR A 140 -0.74 8.43 -5.69
N PHE A 141 0.49 8.00 -5.58
CA PHE A 141 1.20 7.78 -4.33
C PHE A 141 2.22 8.90 -4.14
N THR A 142 2.33 9.43 -2.94
CA THR A 142 3.31 10.49 -2.63
C THR A 142 4.07 10.15 -1.36
N TYR A 143 5.35 10.48 -1.33
CA TYR A 143 6.19 10.33 -0.15
C TYR A 143 7.17 11.49 -0.02
N TYR A 144 7.63 11.73 1.19
CA TYR A 144 8.64 12.72 1.47
C TYR A 144 10.03 12.06 1.52
N ASP A 145 10.89 12.48 0.60
CA ASP A 145 12.30 12.09 0.59
C ASP A 145 13.07 13.00 1.55
N ILE A 146 13.28 12.51 2.77
CA ILE A 146 13.96 13.27 3.83
C ILE A 146 15.37 13.68 3.42
N LYS A 147 16.08 12.83 2.67
CA LYS A 147 17.46 13.09 2.26
C LYS A 147 17.59 14.20 1.24
N LYS A 148 16.56 14.42 0.45
CA LYS A 148 16.50 15.46 -0.57
C LYS A 148 15.64 16.66 -0.17
N ASP A 149 14.92 16.57 0.94
CA ASP A 149 13.95 17.58 1.40
C ASP A 149 12.91 17.90 0.32
N GLU A 150 12.38 16.86 -0.33
CA GLU A 150 11.39 17.02 -1.40
C GLU A 150 10.22 16.04 -1.28
N VAL A 151 9.05 16.48 -1.73
CA VAL A 151 7.89 15.61 -1.92
C VAL A 151 7.96 14.99 -3.30
N VAL A 152 7.99 13.66 -3.34
CA VAL A 152 7.99 12.88 -4.58
C VAL A 152 6.58 12.35 -4.81
N THR A 153 5.93 12.78 -5.89
CA THR A 153 4.62 12.30 -6.30
C THR A 153 4.74 11.39 -7.51
N ILE A 154 4.18 10.19 -7.39
CA ILE A 154 4.19 9.15 -8.41
C ILE A 154 2.77 8.98 -8.90
N PRO A 155 2.44 9.39 -10.14
CA PRO A 155 1.10 9.23 -10.68
C PRO A 155 0.75 7.75 -10.85
N ASP A 156 -0.51 7.41 -10.60
CA ASP A 156 -1.06 6.13 -10.97
C ASP A 156 -1.26 6.08 -12.50
N VAL A 157 -0.97 4.93 -13.08
CA VAL A 157 -1.34 4.62 -14.47
C VAL A 157 -2.39 3.51 -14.48
N PRO A 158 -3.24 3.42 -15.52
CA PRO A 158 -4.23 2.35 -15.60
C PRO A 158 -3.58 0.96 -15.56
N GLY A 159 -4.14 0.07 -14.74
CA GLY A 159 -3.66 -1.29 -14.56
C GLY A 159 -2.83 -1.49 -13.30
N TRP A 160 -2.12 -2.62 -13.24
CA TRP A 160 -1.25 -2.97 -12.11
C TRP A 160 0.11 -2.29 -12.22
N GLN A 161 0.55 -1.74 -11.09
CA GLN A 161 1.89 -1.20 -10.86
C GLN A 161 2.49 -1.89 -9.64
N CYS A 162 3.80 -2.07 -9.66
CA CYS A 162 4.53 -2.63 -8.54
C CYS A 162 5.71 -1.74 -8.16
N ARG A 163 5.90 -1.52 -6.86
CA ARG A 163 7.02 -0.76 -6.31
C ARG A 163 7.45 -1.34 -4.98
N HIS A 164 8.70 -1.15 -4.63
CA HIS A 164 9.17 -1.52 -3.30
C HIS A 164 9.66 -0.31 -2.51
N TYR A 165 9.43 -0.38 -1.20
CA TYR A 165 9.78 0.66 -0.24
C TYR A 165 10.37 0.04 1.02
N TYR A 166 11.14 0.83 1.74
CA TYR A 166 11.48 0.59 3.13
C TYR A 166 10.78 1.64 3.99
N PHE A 167 10.01 1.19 4.96
CA PHE A 167 9.35 2.02 5.95
C PHE A 167 10.13 1.87 7.26
N GLY A 168 11.00 2.83 7.54
CA GLY A 168 11.82 2.84 8.74
C GLY A 168 11.02 3.18 10.00
N PRO A 169 11.55 2.79 11.18
CA PRO A 169 10.94 3.12 12.46
C PRO A 169 11.19 4.59 12.83
N LYS A 170 10.46 5.06 13.83
CA LYS A 170 10.62 6.42 14.36
C LYS A 170 12.01 6.72 14.93
N GLU A 171 12.73 5.68 15.37
CA GLU A 171 14.09 5.77 15.89
C GLU A 171 15.14 6.00 14.80
N GLU A 172 14.76 5.81 13.54
CA GLU A 172 15.61 6.06 12.36
C GLU A 172 15.07 7.25 11.56
N PRO A 173 15.25 8.49 12.00
CA PRO A 173 14.62 9.65 11.37
C PRO A 173 14.99 9.81 9.89
N ASP A 174 16.19 9.41 9.47
CA ASP A 174 16.65 9.47 8.07
C ASP A 174 15.98 8.43 7.15
N ASN A 175 15.32 7.42 7.73
CA ASN A 175 14.62 6.36 7.03
C ASN A 175 13.11 6.37 7.30
N LEU A 176 12.63 7.37 8.05
CA LEU A 176 11.22 7.55 8.31
C LEU A 176 10.49 7.97 7.04
N CYS A 177 9.60 7.13 6.56
CA CYS A 177 8.87 7.37 5.32
C CYS A 177 7.49 7.99 5.60
N TRP A 178 7.40 9.31 5.54
CA TRP A 178 6.11 9.99 5.42
C TRP A 178 5.53 9.71 4.05
N HIS A 179 4.27 9.24 4.00
CA HIS A 179 3.63 8.92 2.74
C HIS A 179 2.12 9.12 2.79
N ALA A 180 1.53 9.28 1.61
CA ALA A 180 0.10 9.44 1.41
C ALA A 180 -0.30 8.87 0.04
N ALA A 181 -1.59 8.67 -0.18
CA ALA A 181 -2.11 8.27 -1.48
C ALA A 181 -3.49 8.87 -1.73
N TYR A 182 -3.77 9.21 -2.97
CA TYR A 182 -5.06 9.70 -3.45
C TYR A 182 -5.51 8.91 -4.67
N ALA A 183 -6.80 8.65 -4.78
CA ALA A 183 -7.43 7.94 -5.87
C ALA A 183 -8.42 8.86 -6.61
N GLY A 184 -8.12 9.25 -7.83
CA GLY A 184 -9.07 9.96 -8.69
C GLY A 184 -10.09 9.03 -9.32
N GLY A 185 -9.69 7.80 -9.66
CA GLY A 185 -10.53 6.68 -10.07
C GLY A 185 -10.52 5.56 -9.02
N LYS A 186 -11.06 4.39 -9.36
CA LYS A 186 -10.99 3.20 -8.50
C LYS A 186 -9.54 2.74 -8.33
N ARG A 187 -9.19 2.36 -7.10
CA ARG A 187 -7.83 1.95 -6.76
C ARG A 187 -7.84 0.82 -5.74
N ILE A 188 -7.05 -0.21 -5.97
CA ILE A 188 -6.76 -1.27 -5.00
C ILE A 188 -5.28 -1.19 -4.65
N THR A 189 -4.96 -1.28 -3.36
CA THR A 189 -3.58 -1.38 -2.89
C THR A 189 -3.42 -2.61 -2.03
N LEU A 190 -2.36 -3.37 -2.28
CA LEU A 190 -1.95 -4.49 -1.46
C LEU A 190 -0.42 -4.61 -1.46
N ALA A 191 0.14 -5.31 -0.50
CA ALA A 191 1.59 -5.48 -0.43
C ALA A 191 1.99 -6.83 0.17
N TYR A 192 3.14 -7.34 -0.25
CA TYR A 192 3.91 -8.30 0.53
C TYR A 192 4.86 -7.54 1.45
N LYS A 193 4.91 -7.98 2.70
CA LYS A 193 5.66 -7.35 3.77
C LYS A 193 6.72 -8.30 4.32
N PHE A 194 7.92 -7.79 4.46
CA PHE A 194 9.03 -8.42 5.17
C PHE A 194 9.38 -7.53 6.36
N CYS A 195 9.22 -8.04 7.59
CA CYS A 195 9.46 -7.25 8.78
C CYS A 195 10.92 -6.80 8.84
N GLY A 196 11.13 -5.49 8.94
CA GLY A 196 12.41 -4.88 9.26
C GLY A 196 12.65 -4.87 10.78
N TYR A 197 13.89 -4.77 11.16
CA TYR A 197 14.31 -4.76 12.58
C TYR A 197 15.20 -3.57 12.92
N GLY A 198 15.46 -2.70 11.94
CA GLY A 198 16.38 -1.58 12.03
C GLY A 198 17.69 -1.83 11.29
N GLU A 199 18.32 -0.78 10.79
CA GLU A 199 19.44 -0.82 9.85
C GLU A 199 20.65 -1.64 10.34
N ASN A 200 20.84 -1.71 11.65
CA ASN A 200 21.98 -2.42 12.27
C ASN A 200 21.63 -3.83 12.79
N ASP A 201 20.39 -4.31 12.60
CA ASP A 201 20.00 -5.65 13.02
C ASP A 201 20.33 -6.67 11.91
N PRO A 202 21.05 -7.78 12.21
CA PRO A 202 21.38 -8.80 11.21
C PRO A 202 20.16 -9.44 10.53
N ARG A 203 18.99 -9.42 11.20
CA ARG A 203 17.73 -9.92 10.63
C ARG A 203 17.22 -9.05 9.50
N ASP A 204 17.62 -7.78 9.47
CA ASP A 204 17.24 -6.82 8.45
C ASP A 204 17.84 -7.18 7.08
N GLU A 205 19.07 -7.67 7.05
CA GLU A 205 19.70 -8.18 5.84
C GLU A 205 18.89 -9.34 5.23
N LYS A 206 18.42 -10.26 6.08
CA LYS A 206 17.59 -11.37 5.63
C LYS A 206 16.24 -10.87 5.06
N ALA A 207 15.59 -9.90 5.69
CA ALA A 207 14.34 -9.31 5.20
C ALA A 207 14.54 -8.66 3.82
N ARG A 208 15.65 -7.96 3.61
CA ARG A 208 16.03 -7.40 2.30
C ARG A 208 16.24 -8.47 1.24
N GLN A 209 16.98 -9.53 1.58
CA GLN A 209 17.22 -10.66 0.67
C GLN A 209 15.91 -11.32 0.23
N LEU A 210 14.99 -11.58 1.16
CA LEU A 210 13.69 -12.17 0.86
C LEU A 210 12.82 -11.26 -0.03
N ARG A 211 12.84 -9.95 0.22
CA ARG A 211 12.20 -8.96 -0.66
C ARG A 211 12.79 -9.03 -2.07
N ASP A 212 14.12 -9.05 -2.18
CA ASP A 212 14.81 -9.06 -3.48
C ASP A 212 14.51 -10.34 -4.25
N MET A 213 14.46 -11.49 -3.58
CA MET A 213 14.02 -12.76 -4.19
C MET A 213 12.59 -12.67 -4.74
N LEU A 214 11.67 -12.04 -4.00
CA LEU A 214 10.30 -11.84 -4.50
C LEU A 214 10.27 -10.91 -5.72
N ILE A 215 11.08 -9.85 -5.72
CA ILE A 215 11.19 -8.94 -6.87
C ILE A 215 11.72 -9.68 -8.08
N GLU A 216 12.77 -10.48 -7.94
CA GLU A 216 13.31 -11.30 -9.01
C GLU A 216 12.26 -12.25 -9.59
N GLU A 217 11.44 -12.88 -8.75
CA GLU A 217 10.34 -13.73 -9.20
C GLU A 217 9.27 -12.95 -9.96
N ILE A 218 8.89 -11.76 -9.50
CA ILE A 218 7.88 -10.89 -10.14
C ILE A 218 8.37 -10.42 -11.52
N GLU A 219 9.68 -10.18 -11.66
CA GLU A 219 10.32 -9.71 -12.89
C GLU A 219 10.76 -10.85 -13.83
N SER A 220 10.61 -12.12 -13.41
CA SER A 220 10.90 -13.27 -14.25
C SER A 220 9.91 -13.41 -15.41
N ASP A 221 10.36 -13.97 -16.56
CA ASP A 221 9.52 -14.19 -17.76
C ASP A 221 8.65 -15.45 -17.65
#